data_105c8822adca1c9978c5dc576e1b1ca1
#
_entry.id   105c8822adca1c9978c5dc576e1b1ca1
#
_cell.length_a   1.000
_cell.length_b   1.000
_cell.length_c   1.000
_cell.angle_alpha   90.00
_cell.angle_beta   90.00
_cell.angle_gamma   90.00
#
_symmetry.space_group_name_H-M   'P 1'
#
loop_
_entity.id
_entity.type
_entity.pdbx_description
1 polymer ?
#
loop_
_entity_poly.entity_id
_entity_poly.type
_entity_poly.pdbx_seq_one_letter_code
_entity_poly.pdbx_strand_id
1 'polypeptide(L)'
;MHRAAVFLSVLVAALALVGGASAAVRVGVADDFGVDVLNGPWFLDQIGELGMTENRVSVGFDAASPTTIQNQAALDLYVPLATLRGVRLVFSVAPAKAKGITDTPGAAGLFAQYVALLARTYPTVKDFIIGNEPNQPRFWQPQFGRGGQNVSSGAYYELLAAAYDALKAVDPSINVIGLGLSPRGGDKPNAPNNVSTSPVRFLHGLGKAYRASGRSRPIMDELAFHPYPDQDRDPLLKGYRWPNAGVPNLDRVKQAFWDAFYGTAQPVFPEGTSSNGLKFRLDELGWQVDVLPSAAYAYFGLETVSPTNESAQAGIYADAVRYLACDASVNSVLFFLLRDEPNLERWQAGLVRADGSRRPSFDTVKSAIAESGGRCPGAMRAWRHSTRVAGAKVRWPRKLRLPARRLALALVLNAEEDARFEAGLYNARGKRVLRQAGSVDAYRSRIVRFSSRFRPGRYTFRVTLKAALNAGRRSSFSAPLRITR
;
A
#
# COMPACT_ATOMS: atom_id res chain seq x y z
N MET A 1 -68.33 25.84 -37.12
CA MET A 1 -68.07 24.60 -36.40
C MET A 1 -66.66 24.20 -36.69
N HIS A 2 -65.69 24.55 -35.82
CA HIS A 2 -64.26 24.21 -35.97
C HIS A 2 -63.87 23.31 -34.80
N ARG A 3 -63.51 22.12 -35.12
CA ARG A 3 -62.93 21.12 -34.12
C ARG A 3 -61.47 21.38 -34.06
N ALA A 4 -60.95 21.79 -32.90
CA ALA A 4 -59.57 21.85 -32.57
C ALA A 4 -59.13 20.49 -32.09
N ALA A 5 -58.09 19.88 -32.75
CA ALA A 5 -57.39 18.67 -32.31
C ALA A 5 -56.24 19.06 -31.41
N VAL A 6 -56.26 18.59 -30.16
CA VAL A 6 -55.20 18.74 -29.19
C VAL A 6 -54.21 17.57 -29.38
N PHE A 7 -52.98 17.85 -29.83
CA PHE A 7 -51.88 16.87 -29.83
C PHE A 7 -51.20 16.87 -28.47
N LEU A 8 -51.34 15.78 -27.75
CA LEU A 8 -50.62 15.51 -26.49
C LEU A 8 -49.24 14.90 -26.83
N SER A 9 -48.19 15.70 -26.75
CA SER A 9 -46.81 15.22 -26.93
C SER A 9 -46.32 14.63 -25.62
N VAL A 10 -46.18 13.30 -25.55
CA VAL A 10 -45.56 12.59 -24.43
C VAL A 10 -44.02 12.67 -24.62
N LEU A 11 -43.39 13.49 -23.81
CA LEU A 11 -41.92 13.58 -23.73
C LEU A 11 -41.41 12.44 -22.81
N VAL A 12 -40.96 11.34 -23.39
CA VAL A 12 -40.27 10.28 -22.65
C VAL A 12 -38.85 10.77 -22.35
N ALA A 13 -38.64 11.25 -21.13
CA ALA A 13 -37.31 11.52 -20.62
C ALA A 13 -36.56 10.18 -20.35
N ALA A 14 -35.72 9.77 -21.26
CA ALA A 14 -34.77 8.70 -21.01
C ALA A 14 -33.71 9.21 -19.99
N LEU A 15 -33.89 8.87 -18.71
CA LEU A 15 -32.81 8.97 -17.72
C LEU A 15 -31.75 7.98 -18.14
N ALA A 16 -30.75 8.43 -18.89
CA ALA A 16 -29.49 7.74 -19.02
C ALA A 16 -28.85 7.72 -17.63
N LEU A 17 -28.83 6.55 -17.01
CA LEU A 17 -27.95 6.24 -15.89
C LEU A 17 -26.53 6.41 -16.41
N VAL A 18 -25.99 7.61 -16.26
CA VAL A 18 -24.55 7.86 -16.42
C VAL A 18 -23.91 7.17 -15.22
N GLY A 19 -23.67 5.88 -15.34
CA GLY A 19 -22.72 5.19 -14.48
C GLY A 19 -21.42 5.97 -14.60
N GLY A 20 -20.97 6.60 -13.51
CA GLY A 20 -19.73 7.38 -13.50
C GLY A 20 -18.61 6.50 -14.05
N ALA A 21 -18.11 6.83 -15.24
CA ALA A 21 -16.98 6.15 -15.82
C ALA A 21 -15.83 6.27 -14.83
N SER A 22 -15.38 5.14 -14.28
CA SER A 22 -14.15 5.12 -13.46
C SER A 22 -13.04 5.76 -14.30
N ALA A 23 -12.33 6.71 -13.72
CA ALA A 23 -11.18 7.29 -14.39
C ALA A 23 -10.20 6.16 -14.76
N ALA A 24 -9.65 6.21 -15.97
CA ALA A 24 -8.66 5.23 -16.40
C ALA A 24 -7.43 5.28 -15.49
N VAL A 25 -6.90 4.12 -15.14
CA VAL A 25 -5.63 4.02 -14.40
C VAL A 25 -4.50 4.44 -15.35
N ARG A 26 -3.69 5.39 -14.90
CA ARG A 26 -2.50 5.79 -15.63
C ARG A 26 -1.41 4.74 -15.47
N VAL A 27 -0.69 4.47 -16.54
CA VAL A 27 0.44 3.54 -16.52
C VAL A 27 1.70 4.31 -16.87
N GLY A 28 2.80 4.00 -16.21
CA GLY A 28 4.08 4.64 -16.42
C GLY A 28 5.24 3.81 -15.86
N VAL A 29 6.36 4.48 -15.62
CA VAL A 29 7.56 3.88 -15.06
C VAL A 29 8.13 4.71 -13.91
N ALA A 30 8.80 4.03 -12.99
CA ALA A 30 9.68 4.63 -11.99
C ALA A 30 11.12 4.36 -12.43
N ASP A 31 11.75 5.33 -13.06
CA ASP A 31 13.08 5.16 -13.64
C ASP A 31 13.76 6.51 -13.85
N ASP A 32 14.99 6.62 -13.38
CA ASP A 32 15.81 7.84 -13.46
C ASP A 32 16.72 7.85 -14.73
N PHE A 33 16.75 6.77 -15.51
CA PHE A 33 17.64 6.62 -16.68
C PHE A 33 17.44 7.75 -17.70
N GLY A 34 16.20 8.20 -17.88
CA GLY A 34 15.87 9.28 -18.83
C GLY A 34 16.32 10.66 -18.39
N VAL A 35 16.69 10.87 -17.12
CA VAL A 35 17.14 12.17 -16.61
C VAL A 35 18.53 12.52 -17.14
N ASP A 36 19.33 11.50 -17.51
CA ASP A 36 20.58 11.74 -18.23
C ASP A 36 20.30 12.39 -19.59
N VAL A 37 20.99 13.48 -19.88
CA VAL A 37 20.79 14.33 -21.07
C VAL A 37 20.83 13.55 -22.39
N LEU A 38 21.69 12.55 -22.48
CA LEU A 38 21.84 11.73 -23.70
C LEU A 38 20.72 10.70 -23.86
N ASN A 39 20.11 10.29 -22.77
CA ASN A 39 19.12 9.22 -22.73
C ASN A 39 17.68 9.74 -22.85
N GLY A 40 17.43 10.99 -22.45
CA GLY A 40 16.09 11.57 -22.32
C GLY A 40 15.19 11.40 -23.55
N PRO A 41 15.63 11.77 -24.77
CA PRO A 41 14.81 11.63 -25.97
C PRO A 41 14.38 10.17 -26.23
N TRP A 42 15.36 9.25 -26.23
CA TRP A 42 15.08 7.83 -26.44
C TRP A 42 14.13 7.27 -25.39
N PHE A 43 14.38 7.61 -24.12
CA PHE A 43 13.59 7.12 -22.98
C PHE A 43 12.13 7.55 -23.09
N LEU A 44 11.88 8.82 -23.41
CA LEU A 44 10.53 9.36 -23.57
C LEU A 44 9.83 8.81 -24.82
N ASP A 45 10.58 8.51 -25.88
CA ASP A 45 10.03 7.84 -27.07
C ASP A 45 9.55 6.42 -26.74
N GLN A 46 10.28 5.66 -25.88
CA GLN A 46 9.84 4.34 -25.44
C GLN A 46 8.56 4.44 -24.56
N ILE A 47 8.48 5.42 -23.66
CA ILE A 47 7.27 5.70 -22.85
C ILE A 47 6.07 5.98 -23.77
N GLY A 48 6.25 6.85 -24.76
CA GLY A 48 5.20 7.20 -25.73
C GLY A 48 4.75 5.99 -26.55
N GLU A 49 5.71 5.18 -27.03
CA GLU A 49 5.40 3.97 -27.81
C GLU A 49 4.62 2.93 -27.01
N LEU A 50 4.91 2.78 -25.70
CA LEU A 50 4.17 1.93 -24.79
C LEU A 50 2.75 2.44 -24.51
N GLY A 51 2.41 3.68 -24.86
CA GLY A 51 1.17 4.34 -24.45
C GLY A 51 1.15 4.73 -22.97
N MET A 52 2.31 4.79 -22.34
CA MET A 52 2.48 5.23 -20.96
C MET A 52 2.46 6.76 -20.88
N THR A 53 2.06 7.29 -19.73
CA THR A 53 1.85 8.73 -19.56
C THR A 53 2.57 9.33 -18.34
N GLU A 54 3.25 8.53 -17.54
CA GLU A 54 3.91 8.99 -16.31
C GLU A 54 5.35 8.48 -16.20
N ASN A 55 6.24 9.33 -15.68
CA ASN A 55 7.55 8.92 -15.20
C ASN A 55 7.80 9.48 -13.79
N ARG A 56 8.12 8.60 -12.83
CA ARG A 56 8.58 8.96 -11.50
C ARG A 56 10.10 9.12 -11.51
N VAL A 57 10.53 10.29 -11.06
CA VAL A 57 11.95 10.68 -11.00
C VAL A 57 12.34 10.91 -9.54
N SER A 58 13.47 10.36 -9.13
CA SER A 58 14.02 10.50 -7.79
C SER A 58 14.75 11.85 -7.64
N VAL A 59 14.44 12.59 -6.57
CA VAL A 59 15.11 13.85 -6.23
C VAL A 59 15.60 13.78 -4.79
N GLY A 60 16.91 13.83 -4.60
CA GLY A 60 17.52 13.73 -3.28
C GLY A 60 17.43 15.04 -2.49
N PHE A 61 17.25 14.95 -1.18
CA PHE A 61 17.37 16.04 -0.23
C PHE A 61 18.57 15.83 0.70
N ASP A 62 19.44 16.82 0.81
CA ASP A 62 20.51 16.86 1.81
C ASP A 62 20.28 18.03 2.78
N ALA A 63 20.09 17.72 4.06
CA ALA A 63 19.89 18.71 5.10
C ALA A 63 21.11 19.65 5.30
N ALA A 64 22.30 19.22 4.87
CA ALA A 64 23.51 20.06 4.88
C ALA A 64 23.53 21.10 3.75
N SER A 65 22.74 20.90 2.69
CA SER A 65 22.66 21.79 1.52
C SER A 65 21.20 21.95 1.08
N PRO A 66 20.31 22.50 1.94
CA PRO A 66 18.86 22.43 1.76
C PRO A 66 18.32 23.32 0.63
N THR A 67 19.16 24.15 0.03
CA THR A 67 18.80 25.01 -1.11
C THR A 67 19.41 24.55 -2.44
N THR A 68 20.18 23.44 -2.44
CA THR A 68 20.84 22.90 -3.62
C THR A 68 20.00 21.76 -4.20
N ILE A 69 19.44 21.97 -5.39
CA ILE A 69 18.73 20.91 -6.13
C ILE A 69 19.77 19.95 -6.71
N GLN A 70 19.72 18.70 -6.27
CA GLN A 70 20.61 17.67 -6.80
C GLN A 70 20.29 17.40 -8.29
N ASN A 71 21.32 17.28 -9.13
CA ASN A 71 21.21 17.07 -10.58
C ASN A 71 20.38 18.15 -11.28
N GLN A 72 20.37 19.40 -10.76
CA GLN A 72 19.54 20.47 -11.30
C GLN A 72 19.74 20.66 -12.81
N ALA A 73 20.98 20.69 -13.30
CA ALA A 73 21.27 20.88 -14.71
C ALA A 73 20.61 19.81 -15.62
N ALA A 74 20.56 18.57 -15.17
CA ALA A 74 19.88 17.50 -15.88
C ALA A 74 18.33 17.64 -15.81
N LEU A 75 17.80 18.02 -14.66
CA LEU A 75 16.36 18.27 -14.49
C LEU A 75 15.90 19.49 -15.32
N ASP A 76 16.71 20.55 -15.44
CA ASP A 76 16.42 21.74 -16.25
C ASP A 76 16.22 21.40 -17.73
N LEU A 77 16.85 20.33 -18.20
CA LEU A 77 16.69 19.81 -19.57
C LEU A 77 15.57 18.78 -19.66
N TYR A 78 15.48 17.87 -18.70
CA TYR A 78 14.54 16.76 -18.74
C TYR A 78 13.07 17.17 -18.51
N VAL A 79 12.82 18.09 -17.58
CA VAL A 79 11.45 18.52 -17.24
C VAL A 79 10.74 19.17 -18.41
N PRO A 80 11.32 20.13 -19.14
CA PRO A 80 10.71 20.70 -20.34
C PRO A 80 10.52 19.65 -21.46
N LEU A 81 11.48 18.74 -21.64
CA LEU A 81 11.41 17.69 -22.66
C LEU A 81 10.25 16.72 -22.38
N ALA A 82 10.10 16.25 -21.14
CA ALA A 82 9.00 15.39 -20.74
C ALA A 82 7.64 16.10 -20.89
N THR A 83 7.56 17.39 -20.52
CA THR A 83 6.37 18.22 -20.72
C THR A 83 6.00 18.32 -22.20
N LEU A 84 6.97 18.57 -23.09
CA LEU A 84 6.78 18.62 -24.54
C LEU A 84 6.27 17.29 -25.12
N ARG A 85 6.72 16.16 -24.56
CA ARG A 85 6.29 14.80 -24.96
C ARG A 85 4.98 14.36 -24.31
N GLY A 86 4.34 15.21 -23.51
CA GLY A 86 3.09 14.90 -22.81
C GLY A 86 3.26 13.87 -21.68
N VAL A 87 4.49 13.63 -21.22
CA VAL A 87 4.78 12.74 -20.08
C VAL A 87 4.69 13.51 -18.78
N ARG A 88 3.80 13.07 -17.89
CA ARG A 88 3.60 13.63 -16.57
C ARG A 88 4.74 13.18 -15.64
N LEU A 89 5.49 14.13 -15.11
CA LEU A 89 6.54 13.84 -14.14
C LEU A 89 5.98 13.79 -12.73
N VAL A 90 6.49 12.82 -11.96
CA VAL A 90 6.23 12.65 -10.53
C VAL A 90 7.58 12.72 -9.83
N PHE A 91 7.80 13.77 -9.02
CA PHE A 91 9.01 13.88 -8.22
C PHE A 91 8.88 13.06 -6.94
N SER A 92 9.74 12.06 -6.77
CA SER A 92 9.90 11.33 -5.52
C SER A 92 11.03 11.97 -4.72
N VAL A 93 10.67 12.82 -3.77
CA VAL A 93 11.64 13.60 -2.99
C VAL A 93 11.92 12.89 -1.67
N ALA A 94 13.16 12.44 -1.48
CA ALA A 94 13.55 11.67 -0.31
C ALA A 94 14.87 12.16 0.29
N PRO A 95 15.08 11.98 1.62
CA PRO A 95 16.39 12.21 2.21
C PRO A 95 17.47 11.35 1.56
N ALA A 96 18.57 11.95 1.15
CA ALA A 96 19.72 11.27 0.54
C ALA A 96 20.40 10.26 1.50
N LYS A 97 20.21 10.44 2.81
CA LYS A 97 20.73 9.57 3.87
C LYS A 97 19.60 9.10 4.77
N ALA A 98 19.59 7.84 5.16
CA ALA A 98 18.56 7.24 6.00
C ALA A 98 18.33 7.96 7.35
N LYS A 99 19.34 8.63 7.87
CA LYS A 99 19.29 9.46 9.09
C LYS A 99 19.23 10.95 8.83
N GLY A 100 19.16 11.36 7.57
CA GLY A 100 19.27 12.79 7.17
C GLY A 100 18.24 13.71 7.80
N ILE A 101 17.07 13.16 8.17
CA ILE A 101 16.03 13.91 8.89
C ILE A 101 16.19 13.80 10.42
N THR A 102 16.43 12.60 10.92
CA THR A 102 16.38 12.32 12.36
C THR A 102 17.61 12.80 13.12
N ASP A 103 18.77 12.85 12.46
CA ASP A 103 20.03 13.32 13.09
C ASP A 103 20.24 14.84 12.98
N THR A 104 19.37 15.55 12.20
CA THR A 104 19.48 16.99 11.98
C THR A 104 18.30 17.72 12.60
N PRO A 105 18.47 18.49 13.68
CA PRO A 105 17.40 19.29 14.25
C PRO A 105 16.80 20.26 13.22
N GLY A 106 15.46 20.28 13.13
CA GLY A 106 14.75 21.16 12.19
C GLY A 106 14.74 20.67 10.73
N ALA A 107 15.33 19.51 10.42
CA ALA A 107 15.41 19.00 9.05
C ALA A 107 14.05 18.83 8.36
N ALA A 108 12.98 18.52 9.08
CA ALA A 108 11.63 18.48 8.50
C ALA A 108 11.19 19.84 7.92
N GLY A 109 11.53 20.94 8.60
CA GLY A 109 11.29 22.30 8.11
C GLY A 109 12.17 22.66 6.90
N LEU A 110 13.46 22.26 6.91
CA LEU A 110 14.35 22.44 5.76
C LEU A 110 13.88 21.62 4.55
N PHE A 111 13.42 20.41 4.77
CA PHE A 111 12.82 19.57 3.72
C PHE A 111 11.56 20.22 3.12
N ALA A 112 10.69 20.78 3.96
CA ALA A 112 9.50 21.49 3.52
C ALA A 112 9.85 22.71 2.64
N GLN A 113 10.89 23.47 3.00
CA GLN A 113 11.41 24.57 2.18
C GLN A 113 11.97 24.08 0.86
N TYR A 114 12.66 22.94 0.86
CA TYR A 114 13.25 22.33 -0.32
C TYR A 114 12.18 21.84 -1.32
N VAL A 115 11.13 21.14 -0.87
CA VAL A 115 10.05 20.73 -1.79
C VAL A 115 9.29 21.94 -2.34
N ALA A 116 9.14 23.00 -1.57
CA ALA A 116 8.58 24.27 -2.04
C ALA A 116 9.51 24.96 -3.07
N LEU A 117 10.82 24.87 -2.91
CA LEU A 117 11.80 25.32 -3.90
C LEU A 117 11.64 24.55 -5.22
N LEU A 118 11.61 23.20 -5.16
CA LEU A 118 11.38 22.36 -6.34
C LEU A 118 10.08 22.72 -7.07
N ALA A 119 8.98 22.92 -6.33
CA ALA A 119 7.69 23.25 -6.92
C ALA A 119 7.70 24.63 -7.61
N ARG A 120 8.45 25.59 -7.10
CA ARG A 120 8.63 26.92 -7.73
C ARG A 120 9.56 26.85 -8.93
N THR A 121 10.62 26.03 -8.88
CA THR A 121 11.58 25.86 -9.97
C THR A 121 10.96 25.11 -11.15
N TYR A 122 10.14 24.10 -10.87
CA TYR A 122 9.51 23.24 -11.89
C TYR A 122 7.98 23.31 -11.82
N PRO A 123 7.34 24.42 -12.20
CA PRO A 123 5.91 24.65 -12.00
C PRO A 123 5.00 23.72 -12.84
N THR A 124 5.55 23.04 -13.84
CA THR A 124 4.83 22.01 -14.63
C THR A 124 4.72 20.67 -13.89
N VAL A 125 5.56 20.40 -12.89
CA VAL A 125 5.49 19.22 -12.06
C VAL A 125 4.48 19.47 -10.95
N LYS A 126 3.41 18.66 -10.94
CA LYS A 126 2.30 18.79 -9.97
C LYS A 126 2.19 17.63 -9.01
N ASP A 127 2.97 16.59 -9.17
CA ASP A 127 2.95 15.38 -8.34
C ASP A 127 4.26 15.26 -7.56
N PHE A 128 4.15 15.23 -6.22
CA PHE A 128 5.28 15.13 -5.30
C PHE A 128 5.06 13.97 -4.34
N ILE A 129 5.86 12.91 -4.45
CA ILE A 129 5.94 11.84 -3.46
C ILE A 129 6.91 12.31 -2.37
N ILE A 130 6.48 12.23 -1.13
CA ILE A 130 7.25 12.66 0.03
C ILE A 130 7.89 11.45 0.71
N GLY A 131 9.20 11.30 0.54
CA GLY A 131 9.96 10.16 1.01
C GLY A 131 9.98 8.98 0.04
N ASN A 132 10.71 7.94 0.42
CA ASN A 132 10.76 6.64 -0.23
C ASN A 132 10.92 5.57 0.84
N GLU A 133 10.05 4.60 0.90
CA GLU A 133 10.03 3.47 1.84
C GLU A 133 10.41 3.83 3.28
N PRO A 134 9.74 4.80 3.94
CA PRO A 134 10.12 5.22 5.29
C PRO A 134 9.93 4.11 6.34
N ASN A 135 9.37 2.99 5.96
CA ASN A 135 9.26 1.78 6.76
C ASN A 135 10.48 0.83 6.60
N GLN A 136 11.51 1.20 5.80
CA GLN A 136 12.71 0.43 5.59
C GLN A 136 13.96 1.15 6.13
N PRO A 137 14.90 0.42 6.79
CA PRO A 137 16.09 1.02 7.39
C PRO A 137 17.09 1.55 6.35
N ARG A 138 16.98 1.13 5.10
CA ARG A 138 17.78 1.66 3.99
C ARG A 138 17.49 3.16 3.74
N PHE A 139 16.23 3.55 3.92
CA PHE A 139 15.76 4.89 3.57
C PHE A 139 15.41 5.76 4.79
N TRP A 140 15.13 5.13 5.95
CA TRP A 140 14.74 5.83 7.16
C TRP A 140 15.23 5.14 8.43
N GLN A 141 15.95 5.85 9.27
CA GLN A 141 16.45 5.38 10.57
C GLN A 141 16.28 6.47 11.64
N PRO A 142 16.04 6.09 12.92
CA PRO A 142 15.76 4.71 13.36
C PRO A 142 14.33 4.26 13.05
N GLN A 143 14.10 2.95 12.89
CA GLN A 143 12.75 2.38 12.76
C GLN A 143 12.07 2.23 14.13
N PHE A 144 12.85 1.84 15.14
CA PHE A 144 12.35 1.62 16.51
C PHE A 144 13.17 2.38 17.52
N GLY A 145 12.52 2.84 18.59
CA GLY A 145 13.15 3.43 19.77
C GLY A 145 13.69 2.37 20.72
N ARG A 146 14.37 2.81 21.80
CA ARG A 146 14.99 1.94 22.81
C ARG A 146 14.03 0.95 23.47
N GLY A 147 12.74 1.30 23.60
CA GLY A 147 11.69 0.44 24.13
C GLY A 147 11.02 -0.48 23.11
N GLY A 148 11.54 -0.55 21.87
CA GLY A 148 10.99 -1.37 20.79
C GLY A 148 9.71 -0.82 20.15
N GLN A 149 9.27 0.40 20.53
CA GLN A 149 8.17 1.10 19.87
C GLN A 149 8.60 1.62 18.49
N ASN A 150 7.72 1.57 17.52
CA ASN A 150 7.97 2.22 16.24
C ASN A 150 8.05 3.76 16.43
N VAL A 151 9.15 4.36 15.96
CA VAL A 151 9.38 5.80 16.01
C VAL A 151 9.46 6.43 14.61
N SER A 152 9.76 5.63 13.59
CA SER A 152 9.88 6.13 12.20
C SER A 152 8.59 6.75 11.71
N SER A 153 7.43 6.17 12.01
CA SER A 153 6.13 6.67 11.57
C SER A 153 5.78 8.05 12.16
N GLY A 154 6.20 8.32 13.41
CA GLY A 154 6.01 9.62 14.05
C GLY A 154 6.91 10.70 13.43
N ALA A 155 8.21 10.41 13.27
CA ALA A 155 9.14 11.33 12.64
C ALA A 155 8.80 11.59 11.16
N TYR A 156 8.33 10.56 10.45
CA TYR A 156 7.85 10.72 9.09
C TYR A 156 6.56 11.56 9.02
N TYR A 157 5.66 11.45 10.01
CA TYR A 157 4.48 12.31 10.10
C TYR A 157 4.85 13.79 10.11
N GLU A 158 5.85 14.17 10.89
CA GLU A 158 6.32 15.57 10.98
C GLU A 158 6.84 16.07 9.63
N LEU A 159 7.62 15.23 8.93
CA LEU A 159 8.13 15.54 7.59
C LEU A 159 6.99 15.74 6.60
N LEU A 160 6.06 14.78 6.53
CA LEU A 160 4.96 14.77 5.57
C LEU A 160 4.01 15.95 5.79
N ALA A 161 3.67 16.25 7.05
CA ALA A 161 2.77 17.35 7.38
C ALA A 161 3.38 18.72 7.01
N ALA A 162 4.68 18.91 7.28
CA ALA A 162 5.39 20.13 6.91
C ALA A 162 5.50 20.28 5.37
N ALA A 163 5.83 19.20 4.67
CA ALA A 163 5.91 19.18 3.20
C ALA A 163 4.55 19.47 2.55
N TYR A 164 3.47 18.86 3.06
CA TYR A 164 2.10 19.10 2.59
C TYR A 164 1.77 20.60 2.66
N ASP A 165 1.97 21.21 3.82
CA ASP A 165 1.64 22.60 4.03
C ASP A 165 2.47 23.55 3.12
N ALA A 166 3.76 23.25 2.96
CA ALA A 166 4.65 24.03 2.12
C ALA A 166 4.30 23.95 0.63
N LEU A 167 3.99 22.75 0.13
CA LEU A 167 3.59 22.54 -1.27
C LEU A 167 2.23 23.18 -1.57
N LYS A 168 1.25 23.01 -0.66
CA LYS A 168 -0.08 23.64 -0.83
C LYS A 168 -0.02 25.17 -0.72
N ALA A 169 0.95 25.74 -0.03
CA ALA A 169 1.19 27.18 0.01
C ALA A 169 1.81 27.69 -1.29
N VAL A 170 2.58 26.89 -2.03
CA VAL A 170 3.08 27.24 -3.37
C VAL A 170 1.95 27.21 -4.39
N ASP A 171 1.22 26.12 -4.45
CA ASP A 171 0.08 25.94 -5.35
C ASP A 171 -0.89 24.89 -4.77
N PRO A 172 -2.14 25.26 -4.45
CA PRO A 172 -3.13 24.33 -3.93
C PRO A 172 -3.46 23.14 -4.84
N SER A 173 -3.17 23.24 -6.15
CA SER A 173 -3.37 22.17 -7.13
C SER A 173 -2.30 21.08 -7.10
N ILE A 174 -1.17 21.30 -6.40
CA ILE A 174 -0.13 20.29 -6.25
C ILE A 174 -0.71 19.06 -5.53
N ASN A 175 -0.50 17.90 -6.11
CA ASN A 175 -0.86 16.62 -5.56
C ASN A 175 0.26 16.11 -4.65
N VAL A 176 0.03 16.13 -3.35
CA VAL A 176 1.00 15.66 -2.35
C VAL A 176 0.74 14.19 -2.08
N ILE A 177 1.71 13.36 -2.42
CA ILE A 177 1.60 11.91 -2.35
C ILE A 177 2.43 11.44 -1.15
N GLY A 178 1.80 10.78 -0.20
CA GLY A 178 2.48 10.30 1.01
C GLY A 178 3.04 8.90 0.86
N LEU A 179 4.14 8.62 1.55
CA LEU A 179 4.65 7.30 1.92
C LEU A 179 5.58 6.60 0.92
N GLY A 180 5.11 6.03 -0.19
CA GLY A 180 5.89 5.06 -0.97
C GLY A 180 6.30 3.85 -0.10
N LEU A 181 5.33 3.20 0.57
CA LEU A 181 5.64 2.13 1.52
C LEU A 181 6.09 0.85 0.81
N SER A 182 7.19 0.27 1.31
CA SER A 182 7.57 -1.13 1.02
C SER A 182 6.47 -2.10 1.46
N PRO A 183 6.26 -3.21 0.69
CA PRO A 183 5.19 -4.18 0.97
C PRO A 183 5.42 -4.96 2.26
N ARG A 184 6.64 -4.97 2.79
CA ARG A 184 7.05 -5.85 3.90
C ARG A 184 7.89 -5.13 4.95
N GLY A 185 7.82 -5.68 6.16
CA GLY A 185 8.67 -5.32 7.29
C GLY A 185 8.67 -6.41 8.34
N GLY A 186 9.79 -6.54 9.06
CA GLY A 186 10.00 -7.59 10.05
C GLY A 186 9.33 -7.33 11.40
N ASP A 187 9.06 -6.08 11.73
CA ASP A 187 8.53 -5.63 13.04
C ASP A 187 9.34 -6.14 14.24
N LYS A 188 10.64 -6.32 14.04
CA LYS A 188 11.56 -6.85 15.06
C LYS A 188 12.61 -5.79 15.36
N PRO A 189 12.52 -5.08 16.51
CA PRO A 189 13.47 -4.02 16.89
C PRO A 189 14.93 -4.50 16.97
N ASN A 190 15.14 -5.77 17.28
CA ASN A 190 16.47 -6.39 17.47
C ASN A 190 16.80 -7.39 16.35
N ALA A 191 16.26 -7.21 15.14
CA ALA A 191 16.64 -8.08 14.02
C ALA A 191 18.12 -7.87 13.65
N PRO A 192 18.86 -8.95 13.34
CA PRO A 192 20.30 -8.82 13.05
C PRO A 192 20.57 -8.08 11.73
N ASN A 193 19.69 -8.22 10.72
CA ASN A 193 19.97 -7.75 9.36
C ASN A 193 18.99 -6.70 8.84
N ASN A 194 17.70 -6.76 9.21
CA ASN A 194 16.69 -5.85 8.68
C ASN A 194 15.72 -5.43 9.78
N VAL A 195 15.97 -4.27 10.37
CA VAL A 195 15.13 -3.64 11.40
C VAL A 195 14.10 -2.77 10.70
N SER A 196 13.06 -3.38 10.12
CA SER A 196 12.03 -2.73 9.31
C SER A 196 10.64 -2.83 9.92
N THR A 197 9.76 -1.91 9.55
CA THR A 197 8.36 -1.87 9.98
C THR A 197 7.44 -2.32 8.85
N SER A 198 6.47 -3.19 9.15
CA SER A 198 5.44 -3.58 8.17
C SER A 198 4.51 -2.42 7.79
N PRO A 199 3.94 -2.42 6.58
CA PRO A 199 3.09 -1.31 6.13
C PRO A 199 1.87 -1.09 7.03
N VAL A 200 1.22 -2.15 7.50
CA VAL A 200 0.05 -2.04 8.40
C VAL A 200 0.42 -1.37 9.72
N ARG A 201 1.56 -1.74 10.32
CA ARG A 201 1.99 -1.15 11.60
C ARG A 201 2.54 0.25 11.42
N PHE A 202 3.18 0.54 10.28
CA PHE A 202 3.61 1.90 9.96
C PHE A 202 2.41 2.84 9.83
N LEU A 203 1.37 2.45 9.07
CA LEU A 203 0.13 3.22 8.94
C LEU A 203 -0.56 3.44 10.29
N HIS A 204 -0.62 2.43 11.14
CA HIS A 204 -1.16 2.57 12.49
C HIS A 204 -0.38 3.62 13.31
N GLY A 205 0.95 3.58 13.28
CA GLY A 205 1.82 4.56 13.95
C GLY A 205 1.64 5.98 13.39
N LEU A 206 1.55 6.12 12.08
CA LEU A 206 1.30 7.40 11.39
C LEU A 206 -0.04 8.02 11.83
N GLY A 207 -1.12 7.23 11.81
CA GLY A 207 -2.43 7.70 12.26
C GLY A 207 -2.45 8.06 13.75
N LYS A 208 -1.68 7.35 14.58
CA LYS A 208 -1.52 7.68 16.01
C LYS A 208 -0.81 9.03 16.18
N ALA A 209 0.26 9.31 15.41
CA ALA A 209 0.97 10.58 15.43
C ALA A 209 0.05 11.72 14.94
N TYR A 210 -0.66 11.51 13.83
CA TYR A 210 -1.62 12.48 13.31
C TYR A 210 -2.69 12.85 14.36
N ARG A 211 -3.31 11.87 15.02
CA ARG A 211 -4.34 12.14 16.06
C ARG A 211 -3.76 12.86 17.28
N ALA A 212 -2.53 12.50 17.68
CA ALA A 212 -1.86 13.13 18.82
C ALA A 212 -1.49 14.58 18.55
N SER A 213 -1.25 14.98 17.30
CA SER A 213 -0.91 16.37 16.94
C SER A 213 -2.09 17.34 16.98
N GLY A 214 -3.34 16.84 17.03
CA GLY A 214 -4.53 17.70 16.94
C GLY A 214 -4.76 18.34 15.57
N ARG A 215 -4.03 17.90 14.53
CA ARG A 215 -4.13 18.47 13.18
C ARG A 215 -5.54 18.31 12.60
N SER A 216 -6.06 19.39 12.01
CA SER A 216 -7.39 19.49 11.37
C SER A 216 -7.32 19.65 9.84
N ARG A 217 -6.18 19.33 9.22
CA ARG A 217 -5.94 19.39 7.76
C ARG A 217 -5.36 18.08 7.27
N PRO A 218 -5.55 17.70 5.98
CA PRO A 218 -4.88 16.54 5.39
C PRO A 218 -3.35 16.61 5.50
N ILE A 219 -2.70 15.46 5.30
CA ILE A 219 -1.24 15.36 5.16
C ILE A 219 -0.85 14.77 3.80
N MET A 220 -1.82 14.23 3.05
CA MET A 220 -1.61 13.71 1.70
C MET A 220 -2.91 13.72 0.91
N ASP A 221 -2.80 13.78 -0.41
CA ASP A 221 -3.89 13.67 -1.37
C ASP A 221 -3.96 12.26 -2.00
N GLU A 222 -2.83 11.56 -2.13
CA GLU A 222 -2.70 10.17 -2.57
C GLU A 222 -1.74 9.40 -1.66
N LEU A 223 -1.87 8.07 -1.66
CA LEU A 223 -0.99 7.15 -0.96
C LEU A 223 -0.11 6.39 -1.95
N ALA A 224 1.20 6.62 -1.91
CA ALA A 224 2.20 5.86 -2.64
C ALA A 224 2.47 4.51 -1.95
N PHE A 225 2.53 3.44 -2.74
CA PHE A 225 2.75 2.08 -2.25
C PHE A 225 3.48 1.23 -3.28
N HIS A 226 4.47 0.45 -2.84
CA HIS A 226 5.29 -0.43 -3.65
C HIS A 226 4.84 -1.89 -3.48
N PRO A 227 3.87 -2.41 -4.24
CA PRO A 227 3.33 -3.75 -4.02
C PRO A 227 4.15 -4.87 -4.67
N TYR A 228 5.49 -4.84 -4.51
CA TYR A 228 6.36 -5.91 -4.99
C TYR A 228 5.92 -7.30 -4.50
N PRO A 229 6.23 -8.39 -5.22
CA PRO A 229 6.00 -9.75 -4.76
C PRO A 229 6.86 -10.10 -3.53
N ASP A 230 6.53 -11.19 -2.84
CA ASP A 230 7.39 -11.73 -1.78
C ASP A 230 8.64 -12.40 -2.36
N GLN A 231 8.47 -13.06 -3.49
CA GLN A 231 9.53 -13.68 -4.30
C GLN A 231 9.27 -13.36 -5.78
N ASP A 232 10.34 -13.14 -6.58
CA ASP A 232 10.20 -12.84 -8.00
C ASP A 232 9.56 -13.98 -8.83
N ARG A 233 9.49 -15.19 -8.31
CA ARG A 233 8.78 -16.33 -8.91
C ARG A 233 7.32 -16.43 -8.54
N ASP A 234 6.84 -15.53 -7.70
CA ASP A 234 5.45 -15.56 -7.26
C ASP A 234 4.52 -14.99 -8.33
N PRO A 235 3.38 -15.63 -8.58
CA PRO A 235 2.38 -15.07 -9.46
C PRO A 235 1.77 -13.79 -8.88
N LEU A 236 1.22 -12.92 -9.74
CA LEU A 236 0.63 -11.63 -9.39
C LEU A 236 -0.31 -11.68 -8.18
N LEU A 237 -1.11 -12.72 -8.08
CA LEU A 237 -2.15 -12.84 -7.05
C LEU A 237 -1.71 -13.63 -5.81
N LYS A 238 -0.42 -13.97 -5.68
CA LYS A 238 0.14 -14.47 -4.43
C LYS A 238 0.43 -13.29 -3.50
N GLY A 239 -0.37 -13.14 -2.46
CA GLY A 239 -0.21 -12.07 -1.48
C GLY A 239 0.66 -12.46 -0.29
N TYR A 240 0.87 -11.47 0.57
CA TYR A 240 1.58 -11.64 1.85
C TYR A 240 0.65 -12.06 2.97
N ARG A 241 1.25 -12.66 4.01
CA ARG A 241 0.60 -12.75 5.31
C ARG A 241 0.57 -11.38 6.00
N TRP A 242 -0.45 -11.17 6.82
CA TRP A 242 -0.51 -9.99 7.70
C TRP A 242 0.75 -9.93 8.60
N PRO A 243 1.36 -8.79 8.84
CA PRO A 243 0.93 -7.42 8.52
C PRO A 243 1.52 -6.82 7.23
N ASN A 244 2.09 -7.64 6.36
CA ASN A 244 2.63 -7.25 5.06
C ASN A 244 1.54 -7.25 3.98
N ALA A 245 1.80 -6.58 2.84
CA ALA A 245 0.81 -6.46 1.77
C ALA A 245 1.50 -6.35 0.39
N GLY A 246 0.97 -7.04 -0.61
CA GLY A 246 1.35 -6.92 -2.03
C GLY A 246 0.12 -6.61 -2.87
N VAL A 247 0.20 -6.83 -4.19
CA VAL A 247 -0.90 -6.53 -5.13
C VAL A 247 -2.26 -7.06 -4.67
N PRO A 248 -2.45 -8.36 -4.31
CA PRO A 248 -3.76 -8.85 -3.92
C PRO A 248 -4.19 -8.46 -2.49
N ASN A 249 -3.35 -7.74 -1.76
CA ASN A 249 -3.63 -7.31 -0.39
C ASN A 249 -3.91 -5.82 -0.27
N LEU A 250 -4.19 -5.09 -1.37
CA LEU A 250 -4.48 -3.66 -1.30
C LEU A 250 -5.65 -3.35 -0.34
N ASP A 251 -6.64 -4.23 -0.25
CA ASP A 251 -7.74 -4.09 0.70
C ASP A 251 -7.28 -4.09 2.17
N ARG A 252 -6.17 -4.79 2.49
CA ARG A 252 -5.54 -4.73 3.81
C ARG A 252 -4.93 -3.36 4.09
N VAL A 253 -4.29 -2.76 3.09
CA VAL A 253 -3.72 -1.40 3.20
C VAL A 253 -4.84 -0.37 3.35
N LYS A 254 -5.93 -0.48 2.56
CA LYS A 254 -7.13 0.36 2.70
C LYS A 254 -7.72 0.26 4.11
N GLN A 255 -7.85 -0.97 4.65
CA GLN A 255 -8.35 -1.19 6.01
C GLN A 255 -7.43 -0.59 7.06
N ALA A 256 -6.11 -0.76 6.94
CA ALA A 256 -5.15 -0.19 7.89
C ALA A 256 -5.19 1.35 7.87
N PHE A 257 -5.33 1.93 6.68
CA PHE A 257 -5.48 3.38 6.53
C PHE A 257 -6.82 3.88 7.11
N TRP A 258 -7.90 3.16 6.85
CA TRP A 258 -9.21 3.46 7.45
C TRP A 258 -9.14 3.43 8.98
N ASP A 259 -8.57 2.38 9.55
CA ASP A 259 -8.42 2.24 11.01
C ASP A 259 -7.59 3.39 11.60
N ALA A 260 -6.60 3.89 10.86
CA ALA A 260 -5.72 4.99 11.28
C ALA A 260 -6.38 6.38 11.19
N PHE A 261 -7.16 6.66 10.15
CA PHE A 261 -7.57 8.03 9.81
C PHE A 261 -9.07 8.28 9.78
N TYR A 262 -9.93 7.24 9.81
CA TYR A 262 -11.38 7.46 9.79
C TYR A 262 -11.84 8.40 10.93
N GLY A 263 -12.70 9.35 10.59
CA GLY A 263 -13.17 10.39 11.52
C GLY A 263 -12.15 11.49 11.83
N THR A 264 -11.10 11.63 11.01
CA THR A 264 -10.18 12.77 11.05
C THR A 264 -10.35 13.64 9.80
N ALA A 265 -9.58 14.71 9.67
CA ALA A 265 -9.59 15.55 8.46
C ALA A 265 -8.81 14.95 7.27
N GLN A 266 -8.05 13.85 7.47
CA GLN A 266 -7.40 13.14 6.38
C GLN A 266 -8.43 12.29 5.63
N PRO A 267 -8.65 12.52 4.31
CA PRO A 267 -9.49 11.66 3.49
C PRO A 267 -9.04 10.21 3.52
N VAL A 268 -9.99 9.28 3.55
CA VAL A 268 -9.73 7.83 3.51
C VAL A 268 -10.13 7.24 2.16
N PHE A 269 -9.75 5.98 1.92
CA PHE A 269 -10.16 5.26 0.72
C PHE A 269 -11.68 5.15 0.63
N PRO A 270 -12.27 5.36 -0.57
CA PRO A 270 -13.71 5.30 -0.77
C PRO A 270 -14.22 3.86 -0.70
N GLU A 271 -15.47 3.71 -0.24
CA GLU A 271 -16.14 2.41 -0.24
C GLU A 271 -16.89 2.14 -1.54
N GLY A 272 -17.19 0.88 -1.77
CA GLY A 272 -17.84 0.41 -3.00
C GLY A 272 -16.89 0.48 -4.19
N THR A 273 -17.40 1.00 -5.29
CA THR A 273 -16.65 1.26 -6.54
C THR A 273 -16.45 2.76 -6.79
N SER A 274 -16.64 3.59 -5.77
CA SER A 274 -16.44 5.04 -5.88
C SER A 274 -14.98 5.38 -6.11
N SER A 275 -14.73 6.42 -6.91
CA SER A 275 -13.39 7.01 -7.12
C SER A 275 -13.18 8.31 -6.32
N ASN A 276 -14.17 8.71 -5.48
CA ASN A 276 -14.10 9.95 -4.71
C ASN A 276 -13.51 9.68 -3.32
N GLY A 277 -12.27 10.05 -3.10
CA GLY A 277 -11.53 9.86 -1.85
C GLY A 277 -10.06 9.63 -2.11
N LEU A 278 -9.34 9.14 -1.09
CA LEU A 278 -7.93 8.81 -1.21
C LEU A 278 -7.72 7.74 -2.28
N LYS A 279 -6.63 7.84 -3.04
CA LYS A 279 -6.26 6.88 -4.06
C LYS A 279 -4.86 6.34 -3.84
N PHE A 280 -4.60 5.17 -4.42
CA PHE A 280 -3.25 4.64 -4.54
C PHE A 280 -2.55 5.23 -5.77
N ARG A 281 -1.28 5.58 -5.58
CA ARG A 281 -0.26 5.59 -6.61
C ARG A 281 0.64 4.38 -6.33
N LEU A 282 0.57 3.35 -7.17
CA LEU A 282 1.44 2.19 -7.08
C LEU A 282 2.72 2.53 -7.83
N ASP A 283 3.60 3.25 -7.18
CA ASP A 283 4.70 4.00 -7.80
C ASP A 283 5.98 3.18 -7.99
N GLU A 284 6.00 1.93 -7.56
CA GLU A 284 6.99 0.92 -7.93
C GLU A 284 6.34 -0.47 -7.96
N LEU A 285 6.41 -1.15 -9.10
CA LEU A 285 5.96 -2.53 -9.29
C LEU A 285 6.93 -3.26 -10.21
N GLY A 286 7.48 -4.39 -9.77
CA GLY A 286 8.46 -5.11 -10.57
C GLY A 286 8.65 -6.57 -10.16
N TRP A 287 9.06 -7.39 -11.12
CA TRP A 287 9.52 -8.76 -10.99
C TRP A 287 10.87 -8.88 -11.67
N GLN A 288 11.91 -9.25 -10.94
CA GLN A 288 13.24 -9.44 -11.51
C GLN A 288 13.28 -10.71 -12.37
N VAL A 289 14.01 -10.66 -13.48
CA VAL A 289 14.10 -11.73 -14.48
C VAL A 289 15.53 -12.16 -14.71
N ASP A 290 15.69 -13.44 -15.09
CA ASP A 290 16.97 -14.00 -15.53
C ASP A 290 17.52 -13.21 -16.72
N VAL A 291 18.83 -12.98 -16.72
CA VAL A 291 19.53 -12.41 -17.86
C VAL A 291 19.78 -13.52 -18.89
N LEU A 292 19.31 -13.30 -20.13
CA LEU A 292 19.53 -14.24 -21.21
C LEU A 292 21.02 -14.29 -21.58
N PRO A 293 21.58 -15.48 -21.93
CA PRO A 293 22.98 -15.59 -22.37
C PRO A 293 23.35 -14.66 -23.52
N SER A 294 22.43 -14.40 -24.45
CA SER A 294 22.63 -13.50 -25.60
C SER A 294 22.78 -12.04 -25.21
N ALA A 295 22.28 -11.62 -24.03
CA ALA A 295 22.36 -10.25 -23.50
C ALA A 295 23.37 -10.12 -22.35
N ALA A 296 23.99 -11.21 -21.91
CA ALA A 296 24.85 -11.23 -20.74
C ALA A 296 26.06 -10.26 -20.81
N TYR A 297 26.50 -9.92 -22.02
CA TYR A 297 27.59 -8.96 -22.24
C TYR A 297 27.28 -7.55 -21.74
N ALA A 298 25.99 -7.21 -21.57
CA ALA A 298 25.55 -5.89 -21.11
C ALA A 298 25.40 -5.80 -19.59
N TYR A 299 25.68 -6.89 -18.86
CA TYR A 299 25.55 -6.97 -17.41
C TYR A 299 26.86 -7.32 -16.73
N PHE A 300 26.96 -6.95 -15.46
CA PHE A 300 28.11 -7.27 -14.61
C PHE A 300 27.66 -7.48 -13.15
N GLY A 301 28.55 -8.02 -12.32
CA GLY A 301 28.26 -8.33 -10.91
C GLY A 301 27.67 -9.71 -10.73
N LEU A 302 27.11 -9.99 -9.56
CA LEU A 302 26.56 -11.28 -9.19
C LEU A 302 25.05 -11.17 -8.95
N GLU A 303 24.30 -12.13 -9.45
CA GLU A 303 22.88 -12.26 -9.16
C GLU A 303 22.66 -12.58 -7.68
N THR A 304 21.83 -11.79 -6.99
CA THR A 304 21.59 -11.89 -5.55
C THR A 304 20.19 -12.34 -5.17
N VAL A 305 19.29 -12.49 -6.16
CA VAL A 305 17.91 -12.95 -5.96
C VAL A 305 17.63 -14.22 -6.76
N SER A 306 16.44 -14.78 -6.60
CA SER A 306 15.94 -15.88 -7.41
C SER A 306 14.93 -15.36 -8.43
N PRO A 307 15.38 -14.88 -9.60
CA PRO A 307 14.53 -14.20 -10.55
C PRO A 307 13.52 -15.15 -11.23
N THR A 308 12.51 -14.58 -11.84
CA THR A 308 11.61 -15.28 -12.77
C THR A 308 12.18 -15.27 -14.19
N ASN A 309 11.45 -15.80 -15.18
CA ASN A 309 11.84 -15.69 -16.58
C ASN A 309 11.04 -14.57 -17.28
N GLU A 310 11.54 -14.12 -18.44
CA GLU A 310 10.94 -13.02 -19.20
C GLU A 310 9.50 -13.31 -19.65
N SER A 311 9.17 -14.56 -20.00
CA SER A 311 7.81 -14.94 -20.42
C SER A 311 6.83 -14.84 -19.25
N ALA A 312 7.22 -15.26 -18.07
CA ALA A 312 6.40 -15.12 -16.86
C ALA A 312 6.21 -13.65 -16.50
N GLN A 313 7.28 -12.82 -16.54
CA GLN A 313 7.18 -11.39 -16.30
C GLN A 313 6.20 -10.72 -17.29
N ALA A 314 6.28 -11.08 -18.58
CA ALA A 314 5.41 -10.53 -19.61
C ALA A 314 3.93 -10.75 -19.31
N GLY A 315 3.57 -11.97 -18.91
CA GLY A 315 2.20 -12.30 -18.48
C GLY A 315 1.79 -11.54 -17.23
N ILE A 316 2.65 -11.54 -16.21
CA ILE A 316 2.39 -10.87 -14.92
C ILE A 316 2.16 -9.35 -15.11
N TYR A 317 2.98 -8.68 -15.94
CA TYR A 317 2.87 -7.24 -16.14
C TYR A 317 1.60 -6.86 -16.91
N ALA A 318 1.25 -7.60 -17.96
CA ALA A 318 -0.01 -7.39 -18.69
C ALA A 318 -1.23 -7.62 -17.79
N ASP A 319 -1.20 -8.68 -16.97
CA ASP A 319 -2.26 -8.98 -16.01
C ASP A 319 -2.34 -7.95 -14.88
N ALA A 320 -1.20 -7.38 -14.45
CA ALA A 320 -1.17 -6.30 -13.47
C ALA A 320 -1.91 -5.05 -13.98
N VAL A 321 -1.69 -4.63 -15.23
CA VAL A 321 -2.42 -3.51 -15.85
C VAL A 321 -3.92 -3.77 -15.82
N ARG A 322 -4.38 -4.94 -16.27
CA ARG A 322 -5.80 -5.30 -16.33
C ARG A 322 -6.41 -5.43 -14.94
N TYR A 323 -5.71 -6.09 -14.01
CA TYR A 323 -6.20 -6.35 -12.65
C TYR A 323 -6.33 -5.05 -11.85
N LEU A 324 -5.33 -4.19 -11.88
CA LEU A 324 -5.30 -2.96 -11.11
C LEU A 324 -6.28 -1.91 -11.66
N ALA A 325 -6.53 -1.91 -12.96
CA ALA A 325 -7.58 -1.08 -13.56
C ALA A 325 -8.99 -1.38 -13.01
N CYS A 326 -9.21 -2.54 -12.42
CA CYS A 326 -10.50 -2.91 -11.82
C CYS A 326 -10.63 -2.53 -10.33
N ASP A 327 -9.73 -1.71 -9.80
CA ASP A 327 -9.83 -1.13 -8.46
C ASP A 327 -9.97 0.41 -8.56
N ALA A 328 -11.16 0.95 -8.27
CA ALA A 328 -11.45 2.38 -8.41
C ALA A 328 -10.56 3.29 -7.53
N SER A 329 -9.91 2.72 -6.52
CA SER A 329 -8.96 3.43 -5.67
C SER A 329 -7.53 3.47 -6.23
N VAL A 330 -7.22 2.76 -7.32
CA VAL A 330 -5.91 2.84 -8.00
C VAL A 330 -5.96 3.95 -9.03
N ASN A 331 -5.06 4.93 -8.88
CA ASN A 331 -4.95 6.07 -9.79
C ASN A 331 -3.84 5.87 -10.83
N SER A 332 -2.74 5.23 -10.42
CA SER A 332 -1.57 5.04 -11.27
C SER A 332 -0.80 3.77 -10.90
N VAL A 333 -0.16 3.15 -11.89
CA VAL A 333 0.74 1.99 -11.76
C VAL A 333 2.03 2.29 -12.53
N LEU A 334 3.15 2.29 -11.82
CA LEU A 334 4.46 2.54 -12.40
C LEU A 334 5.33 1.29 -12.28
N PHE A 335 5.80 0.80 -13.42
CA PHE A 335 6.74 -0.31 -13.44
C PHE A 335 8.14 0.16 -13.04
N PHE A 336 8.80 -0.62 -12.25
CA PHE A 336 10.19 -0.42 -11.85
C PHE A 336 11.04 -1.51 -12.51
N LEU A 337 11.72 -1.22 -13.66
CA LEU A 337 12.06 -0.01 -14.37
C LEU A 337 11.51 0.00 -15.83
N LEU A 338 11.85 1.03 -16.65
CA LEU A 338 11.78 0.91 -18.10
C LEU A 338 12.97 0.09 -18.61
N ARG A 339 14.19 0.49 -18.21
CA ARG A 339 15.44 -0.16 -18.62
C ARG A 339 16.18 -0.75 -17.43
N ASP A 340 16.68 -1.97 -17.58
CA ASP A 340 17.44 -2.64 -16.54
C ASP A 340 18.67 -1.85 -16.08
N GLU A 341 18.95 -1.93 -14.80
CA GLU A 341 20.27 -1.61 -14.28
C GLU A 341 21.29 -2.70 -14.73
N PRO A 342 22.46 -2.33 -15.24
CA PRO A 342 23.42 -3.31 -15.75
C PRO A 342 24.13 -4.11 -14.64
N ASN A 343 24.13 -3.62 -13.39
CA ASN A 343 24.68 -4.35 -12.25
C ASN A 343 23.66 -5.36 -11.71
N LEU A 344 23.98 -6.66 -11.77
CA LEU A 344 23.14 -7.78 -11.30
C LEU A 344 22.81 -7.73 -9.80
N GLU A 345 23.58 -6.98 -8.99
CA GLU A 345 23.22 -6.72 -7.59
C GLU A 345 22.09 -5.69 -7.43
N ARG A 346 21.62 -5.12 -8.53
CA ARG A 346 20.55 -4.15 -8.63
C ARG A 346 19.28 -4.76 -9.24
N TRP A 347 18.59 -4.02 -10.11
CA TRP A 347 17.26 -4.43 -10.59
C TRP A 347 17.26 -4.76 -12.08
N GLN A 348 16.89 -5.98 -12.43
CA GLN A 348 16.65 -6.46 -13.78
C GLN A 348 15.15 -6.74 -13.97
N ALA A 349 14.33 -5.71 -13.73
CA ALA A 349 12.87 -5.79 -13.81
C ALA A 349 12.28 -4.93 -14.93
N GLY A 350 13.14 -4.35 -15.79
CA GLY A 350 12.76 -3.44 -16.88
C GLY A 350 11.99 -4.11 -18.00
N LEU A 351 11.30 -3.29 -18.79
CA LEU A 351 10.66 -3.69 -20.05
C LEU A 351 11.69 -3.78 -21.18
N VAL A 352 12.85 -3.15 -20.99
CA VAL A 352 13.99 -3.10 -21.89
C VAL A 352 15.23 -3.58 -21.14
N ARG A 353 16.06 -4.42 -21.77
CA ARG A 353 17.31 -4.92 -21.21
C ARG A 353 18.39 -3.83 -21.16
N ALA A 354 19.47 -4.10 -20.44
CA ALA A 354 20.58 -3.15 -20.33
C ALA A 354 21.26 -2.82 -21.67
N ASP A 355 21.18 -3.70 -22.68
CA ASP A 355 21.68 -3.46 -24.05
C ASP A 355 20.72 -2.63 -24.92
N GLY A 356 19.55 -2.25 -24.43
CA GLY A 356 18.53 -1.54 -25.17
C GLY A 356 17.55 -2.44 -25.94
N SER A 357 17.73 -3.75 -25.94
CA SER A 357 16.80 -4.68 -26.58
C SER A 357 15.53 -4.86 -25.74
N ARG A 358 14.37 -5.02 -26.41
CA ARG A 358 13.08 -5.14 -25.74
C ARG A 358 12.86 -6.55 -25.18
N ARG A 359 12.21 -6.64 -24.04
CA ARG A 359 11.67 -7.88 -23.51
C ARG A 359 10.27 -8.16 -24.05
N PRO A 360 9.80 -9.40 -24.01
CA PRO A 360 8.41 -9.72 -24.33
C PRO A 360 7.39 -8.90 -23.52
N SER A 361 7.76 -8.48 -22.29
CA SER A 361 6.93 -7.61 -21.45
C SER A 361 6.66 -6.23 -22.07
N PHE A 362 7.53 -5.71 -22.93
CA PHE A 362 7.30 -4.47 -23.64
C PHE A 362 6.03 -4.53 -24.49
N ASP A 363 5.92 -5.55 -25.34
CA ASP A 363 4.78 -5.68 -26.25
C ASP A 363 3.49 -6.10 -25.53
N THR A 364 3.59 -6.95 -24.51
CA THR A 364 2.40 -7.38 -23.75
C THR A 364 1.82 -6.25 -22.90
N VAL A 365 2.66 -5.39 -22.32
CA VAL A 365 2.21 -4.19 -21.58
C VAL A 365 1.61 -3.17 -22.54
N LYS A 366 2.29 -2.89 -23.69
CA LYS A 366 1.75 -2.03 -24.76
C LYS A 366 0.36 -2.47 -25.20
N SER A 367 0.19 -3.77 -25.47
CA SER A 367 -1.10 -4.35 -25.86
C SER A 367 -2.14 -4.20 -24.73
N ALA A 368 -1.79 -4.51 -23.47
CA ALA A 368 -2.71 -4.38 -22.35
C ALA A 368 -3.19 -2.94 -22.12
N ILE A 369 -2.30 -1.95 -22.32
CA ILE A 369 -2.65 -0.52 -22.24
C ILE A 369 -3.57 -0.15 -23.41
N ALA A 370 -3.24 -0.54 -24.65
CA ALA A 370 -4.02 -0.22 -25.83
C ALA A 370 -5.42 -0.84 -25.78
N GLU A 371 -5.55 -2.09 -25.35
CA GLU A 371 -6.82 -2.82 -25.26
C GLU A 371 -7.77 -2.19 -24.23
N SER A 372 -7.25 -1.77 -23.10
CA SER A 372 -8.06 -1.28 -21.98
C SER A 372 -8.17 0.24 -21.92
N GLY A 373 -7.22 0.96 -22.49
CA GLY A 373 -7.06 2.40 -22.25
C GLY A 373 -6.97 2.73 -20.74
N GLY A 374 -6.41 1.81 -19.94
CA GLY A 374 -6.37 1.92 -18.48
C GLY A 374 -7.71 1.68 -17.77
N ARG A 375 -8.75 1.21 -18.48
CA ARG A 375 -10.07 0.92 -17.90
C ARG A 375 -10.18 -0.56 -17.52
N CYS A 376 -11.06 -0.86 -16.56
CA CYS A 376 -11.34 -2.23 -16.18
C CYS A 376 -11.97 -3.02 -17.34
N PRO A 377 -11.37 -4.13 -17.79
CA PRO A 377 -11.95 -4.98 -18.82
C PRO A 377 -13.14 -5.82 -18.33
N GLY A 378 -13.41 -5.82 -17.04
CA GLY A 378 -14.48 -6.62 -16.41
C GLY A 378 -15.26 -5.83 -15.37
N ALA A 379 -15.61 -6.46 -14.27
CA ALA A 379 -16.34 -5.84 -13.18
C ALA A 379 -15.38 -5.14 -12.20
N MET A 380 -15.70 -3.91 -11.82
CA MET A 380 -14.98 -3.17 -10.77
C MET A 380 -15.06 -3.91 -9.44
N ARG A 381 -13.93 -4.02 -8.74
CA ARG A 381 -13.88 -4.59 -7.39
C ARG A 381 -14.35 -3.56 -6.37
N ALA A 382 -15.40 -3.93 -5.64
CA ALA A 382 -15.91 -3.12 -4.55
C ALA A 382 -15.16 -3.45 -3.26
N TRP A 383 -14.70 -2.40 -2.55
CA TRP A 383 -14.11 -2.55 -1.22
C TRP A 383 -15.04 -1.94 -0.17
N ARG A 384 -15.04 -2.53 1.03
CA ARG A 384 -15.70 -1.96 2.22
C ARG A 384 -14.85 -2.23 3.46
N HIS A 385 -14.82 -1.26 4.36
CA HIS A 385 -14.15 -1.45 5.64
C HIS A 385 -14.82 -2.58 6.46
N SER A 386 -14.02 -3.32 7.19
CA SER A 386 -14.50 -4.37 8.08
C SER A 386 -14.56 -3.88 9.53
N THR A 387 -15.67 -4.13 10.19
CA THR A 387 -15.83 -3.95 11.65
C THR A 387 -15.43 -5.20 12.43
N ARG A 388 -15.02 -6.27 11.75
CA ARG A 388 -14.64 -7.56 12.33
C ARG A 388 -13.14 -7.79 12.29
N VAL A 389 -12.66 -8.65 13.17
CA VAL A 389 -11.30 -9.19 13.13
C VAL A 389 -11.18 -10.13 11.93
N ALA A 390 -10.15 -9.95 11.12
CA ALA A 390 -9.93 -10.74 9.91
C ALA A 390 -9.73 -12.23 10.26
N GLY A 391 -10.40 -13.11 9.51
CA GLY A 391 -10.26 -14.56 9.66
C GLY A 391 -10.59 -15.13 11.03
N ALA A 392 -11.29 -14.38 11.89
CA ALA A 392 -11.61 -14.80 13.25
C ALA A 392 -12.48 -16.06 13.27
N LYS A 393 -11.97 -17.11 13.91
CA LYS A 393 -12.65 -18.41 14.06
C LYS A 393 -12.47 -18.95 15.46
N VAL A 394 -13.52 -19.62 16.01
CA VAL A 394 -13.47 -20.28 17.30
C VAL A 394 -13.96 -21.71 17.14
N ARG A 395 -13.16 -22.66 17.60
CA ARG A 395 -13.57 -24.06 17.71
C ARG A 395 -13.74 -24.41 19.19
N TRP A 396 -14.82 -25.06 19.53
CA TRP A 396 -15.18 -25.47 20.90
C TRP A 396 -15.79 -26.85 20.96
N PRO A 397 -15.68 -27.55 22.12
CA PRO A 397 -16.35 -28.81 22.34
C PRO A 397 -17.86 -28.58 22.50
N ARG A 398 -18.71 -29.42 21.92
CA ARG A 398 -20.16 -29.32 22.01
C ARG A 398 -20.75 -30.12 23.19
N LYS A 399 -20.11 -31.24 23.54
CA LYS A 399 -20.50 -32.13 24.64
C LYS A 399 -19.26 -32.58 25.41
N LEU A 400 -19.41 -32.76 26.71
CA LEU A 400 -18.36 -33.27 27.58
C LEU A 400 -18.96 -34.21 28.58
N ARG A 401 -18.36 -35.41 28.73
CA ARG A 401 -18.59 -36.31 29.87
C ARG A 401 -17.54 -36.03 30.95
N LEU A 402 -17.96 -35.99 32.19
CA LEU A 402 -17.05 -35.87 33.31
C LEU A 402 -16.42 -37.21 33.64
N PRO A 403 -15.11 -37.38 33.51
CA PRO A 403 -14.38 -38.25 34.40
C PRO A 403 -13.91 -37.42 35.59
N ALA A 404 -13.96 -38.01 36.79
CA ALA A 404 -13.45 -37.49 38.04
C ALA A 404 -12.74 -36.13 38.14
N ARG A 405 -13.15 -35.34 39.10
CA ARG A 405 -12.53 -34.22 39.86
C ARG A 405 -12.03 -32.95 39.21
N ARG A 406 -11.35 -32.91 38.02
CA ARG A 406 -10.98 -31.69 37.30
C ARG A 406 -11.04 -31.90 35.79
N LEU A 407 -11.79 -31.09 35.11
CA LEU A 407 -11.88 -31.11 33.66
C LEU A 407 -11.21 -29.86 33.07
N ALA A 408 -10.38 -30.03 32.04
CA ALA A 408 -9.86 -28.96 31.24
C ALA A 408 -10.69 -28.82 29.95
N LEU A 409 -11.38 -27.70 29.79
CA LEU A 409 -12.08 -27.34 28.57
C LEU A 409 -11.13 -26.53 27.69
N ALA A 410 -10.99 -26.91 26.42
CA ALA A 410 -10.13 -26.21 25.50
C ALA A 410 -10.94 -25.56 24.37
N LEU A 411 -10.69 -24.28 24.13
CA LEU A 411 -11.12 -23.56 22.93
C LEU A 411 -9.92 -23.35 22.02
N VAL A 412 -10.10 -23.41 20.72
CA VAL A 412 -9.08 -23.04 19.75
C VAL A 412 -9.51 -21.76 19.04
N LEU A 413 -8.72 -20.72 19.20
CA LEU A 413 -8.94 -19.41 18.58
C LEU A 413 -7.96 -19.23 17.43
N ASN A 414 -8.44 -18.70 16.32
CA ASN A 414 -7.63 -18.34 15.16
C ASN A 414 -8.03 -16.95 14.65
N ALA A 415 -7.06 -16.21 14.09
CA ALA A 415 -7.27 -14.98 13.38
C ALA A 415 -6.20 -14.84 12.28
N GLU A 416 -6.48 -14.05 11.24
CA GLU A 416 -5.53 -13.71 10.19
C GLU A 416 -4.78 -12.41 10.49
N GLU A 417 -5.15 -11.70 11.55
CA GLU A 417 -4.46 -10.55 12.11
C GLU A 417 -4.26 -10.73 13.62
N ASP A 418 -3.32 -9.98 14.22
CA ASP A 418 -3.12 -10.00 15.66
C ASP A 418 -4.37 -9.50 16.37
N ALA A 419 -4.82 -10.24 17.36
CA ALA A 419 -6.02 -9.93 18.15
C ALA A 419 -5.82 -10.16 19.64
N ARG A 420 -6.57 -9.42 20.43
CA ARG A 420 -6.77 -9.70 21.86
C ARG A 420 -8.08 -10.44 22.03
N PHE A 421 -8.12 -11.42 22.93
CA PHE A 421 -9.35 -12.15 23.22
C PHE A 421 -9.80 -12.01 24.66
N GLU A 422 -11.10 -12.08 24.85
CA GLU A 422 -11.74 -12.36 26.11
C GLU A 422 -12.69 -13.55 25.92
N ALA A 423 -12.50 -14.62 26.69
CA ALA A 423 -13.32 -15.83 26.65
C ALA A 423 -13.92 -16.09 28.02
N GLY A 424 -15.21 -16.37 28.07
CA GLY A 424 -15.96 -16.66 29.31
C GLY A 424 -16.83 -17.91 29.18
N LEU A 425 -16.98 -18.63 30.27
CA LEU A 425 -17.96 -19.69 30.44
C LEU A 425 -19.06 -19.19 31.36
N TYR A 426 -20.32 -19.36 30.96
CA TYR A 426 -21.50 -18.88 31.66
C TYR A 426 -22.40 -20.06 31.99
N ASN A 427 -22.99 -20.10 33.21
CA ASN A 427 -23.95 -21.12 33.59
C ASN A 427 -25.36 -20.85 33.00
N ALA A 428 -26.31 -21.74 33.24
CA ALA A 428 -27.68 -21.62 32.72
C ALA A 428 -28.43 -20.35 33.17
N ARG A 429 -28.00 -19.74 34.28
CA ARG A 429 -28.55 -18.48 34.80
C ARG A 429 -27.86 -17.25 34.22
N GLY A 430 -26.95 -17.42 33.22
CA GLY A 430 -26.21 -16.32 32.60
C GLY A 430 -25.06 -15.77 33.49
N LYS A 431 -24.78 -16.34 34.68
CA LYS A 431 -23.66 -15.93 35.54
C LYS A 431 -22.34 -16.46 34.97
N ARG A 432 -21.32 -15.57 34.77
CA ARG A 432 -19.98 -15.94 34.36
C ARG A 432 -19.30 -16.76 35.47
N VAL A 433 -18.90 -17.97 35.11
CA VAL A 433 -18.23 -18.89 36.04
C VAL A 433 -16.73 -18.97 35.87
N LEU A 434 -16.25 -18.71 34.64
CA LEU A 434 -14.82 -18.65 34.31
C LEU A 434 -14.54 -17.57 33.28
N ARG A 435 -13.33 -17.01 33.31
CA ARG A 435 -12.81 -16.02 32.36
C ARG A 435 -11.37 -16.32 32.02
N GLN A 436 -11.04 -16.14 30.76
CA GLN A 436 -9.67 -16.11 30.25
C GLN A 436 -9.53 -14.92 29.29
N ALA A 437 -8.37 -14.28 29.27
CA ALA A 437 -8.03 -13.22 28.36
C ALA A 437 -6.56 -13.35 27.92
N GLY A 438 -6.22 -12.80 26.77
CA GLY A 438 -4.87 -12.85 26.21
C GLY A 438 -4.82 -12.39 24.77
N SER A 439 -3.80 -12.86 24.05
CA SER A 439 -3.59 -12.54 22.64
C SER A 439 -3.68 -13.79 21.75
N VAL A 440 -4.03 -13.54 20.47
CA VAL A 440 -3.97 -14.48 19.37
C VAL A 440 -3.07 -13.83 18.32
N ASP A 441 -1.95 -14.46 18.00
CA ASP A 441 -1.06 -13.99 16.93
C ASP A 441 -1.64 -14.39 15.59
N ALA A 442 -1.45 -13.55 14.59
CA ALA A 442 -1.91 -13.78 13.22
C ALA A 442 -1.46 -15.16 12.69
N TYR A 443 -2.39 -15.90 12.09
CA TYR A 443 -2.19 -17.26 11.52
C TYR A 443 -1.70 -18.32 12.51
N ARG A 444 -1.74 -18.04 13.83
CA ARG A 444 -1.41 -19.03 14.87
C ARG A 444 -2.64 -19.41 15.66
N SER A 445 -2.79 -20.70 15.92
CA SER A 445 -3.86 -21.20 16.79
C SER A 445 -3.52 -20.94 18.25
N ARG A 446 -4.43 -20.30 19.00
CA ARG A 446 -4.34 -20.14 20.43
C ARG A 446 -5.27 -21.11 21.14
N ILE A 447 -4.72 -21.98 21.96
CA ILE A 447 -5.50 -22.89 22.80
C ILE A 447 -5.77 -22.19 24.13
N VAL A 448 -7.05 -21.98 24.45
CA VAL A 448 -7.49 -21.40 25.74
C VAL A 448 -8.08 -22.51 26.59
N ARG A 449 -7.46 -22.77 27.72
CA ARG A 449 -7.86 -23.84 28.64
C ARG A 449 -8.58 -23.26 29.86
N PHE A 450 -9.75 -23.84 30.17
CA PHE A 450 -10.48 -23.58 31.39
C PHE A 450 -10.38 -24.83 32.29
N SER A 451 -9.85 -24.67 33.49
CA SER A 451 -9.71 -25.75 34.46
C SER A 451 -10.57 -25.43 35.67
N SER A 452 -11.55 -26.27 36.01
CA SER A 452 -12.39 -26.11 37.20
C SER A 452 -13.10 -27.39 37.57
N ARG A 453 -13.72 -27.42 38.75
CA ARG A 453 -14.71 -28.44 39.15
C ARG A 453 -16.05 -28.04 38.52
N PHE A 454 -16.44 -28.67 37.45
CA PHE A 454 -17.72 -28.41 36.79
C PHE A 454 -18.83 -29.30 37.42
N ARG A 455 -20.01 -28.73 37.51
CA ARG A 455 -21.23 -29.49 37.80
C ARG A 455 -21.93 -29.86 36.49
N PRO A 456 -22.59 -31.03 36.40
CA PRO A 456 -23.46 -31.32 35.27
C PRO A 456 -24.45 -30.19 35.04
N GLY A 457 -24.69 -29.83 33.76
CA GLY A 457 -25.60 -28.76 33.45
C GLY A 457 -25.38 -28.16 32.07
N ARG A 458 -26.15 -27.12 31.75
CA ARG A 458 -26.03 -26.34 30.54
C ARG A 458 -25.15 -25.12 30.83
N TYR A 459 -24.21 -24.89 29.92
CA TYR A 459 -23.30 -23.74 29.95
C TYR A 459 -23.28 -23.07 28.56
N THR A 460 -22.78 -21.85 28.51
CA THR A 460 -22.56 -21.12 27.28
C THR A 460 -21.15 -20.55 27.27
N PHE A 461 -20.36 -20.85 26.22
CA PHE A 461 -19.16 -20.11 25.94
C PHE A 461 -19.52 -18.79 25.27
N ARG A 462 -18.82 -17.72 25.65
CA ARG A 462 -18.79 -16.46 24.91
C ARG A 462 -17.35 -16.05 24.71
N VAL A 463 -16.99 -15.70 23.47
CA VAL A 463 -15.65 -15.27 23.10
C VAL A 463 -15.76 -14.00 22.29
N THR A 464 -14.98 -12.99 22.64
CA THR A 464 -14.81 -11.78 21.86
C THR A 464 -13.35 -11.66 21.48
N LEU A 465 -13.07 -11.52 20.17
CA LEU A 465 -11.79 -11.10 19.67
C LEU A 465 -11.87 -9.62 19.26
N LYS A 466 -10.82 -8.85 19.58
CA LYS A 466 -10.65 -7.45 19.18
C LYS A 466 -9.34 -7.32 18.43
N ALA A 467 -9.32 -6.65 17.29
CA ALA A 467 -8.09 -6.42 16.55
C ALA A 467 -7.06 -5.68 17.45
N ALA A 468 -5.80 -6.10 17.40
CA ALA A 468 -4.79 -5.57 18.29
C ALA A 468 -4.48 -4.09 18.03
N LEU A 469 -4.54 -3.67 16.75
CA LEU A 469 -4.27 -2.30 16.31
C LEU A 469 -5.52 -1.40 16.33
N ASN A 470 -6.73 -1.98 16.28
CA ASN A 470 -7.99 -1.23 16.35
C ASN A 470 -9.03 -1.99 17.18
N ALA A 471 -9.18 -1.64 18.45
CA ALA A 471 -10.11 -2.29 19.37
C ALA A 471 -11.61 -2.10 19.00
N GLY A 472 -11.94 -1.17 18.11
CA GLY A 472 -13.28 -1.01 17.54
C GLY A 472 -13.69 -2.18 16.64
N ARG A 473 -12.71 -2.83 15.97
CA ARG A 473 -12.95 -4.01 15.15
C ARG A 473 -13.01 -5.26 16.05
N ARG A 474 -14.16 -5.92 16.05
CA ARG A 474 -14.41 -7.04 16.95
C ARG A 474 -15.24 -8.14 16.31
N SER A 475 -14.96 -9.38 16.71
CA SER A 475 -15.76 -10.56 16.38
C SER A 475 -16.21 -11.26 17.66
N SER A 476 -17.50 -11.49 17.82
CA SER A 476 -18.09 -12.16 18.97
C SER A 476 -18.69 -13.49 18.57
N PHE A 477 -18.47 -14.49 19.40
CA PHE A 477 -18.91 -15.87 19.21
C PHE A 477 -19.59 -16.39 20.46
N SER A 478 -20.61 -17.24 20.30
CA SER A 478 -21.30 -17.88 21.40
C SER A 478 -21.65 -19.31 21.02
N ALA A 479 -21.46 -20.24 21.93
CA ALA A 479 -21.87 -21.63 21.73
C ALA A 479 -22.33 -22.31 23.01
N PRO A 480 -23.40 -23.14 22.94
CA PRO A 480 -23.83 -23.93 24.06
C PRO A 480 -22.85 -25.08 24.35
N LEU A 481 -22.71 -25.41 25.62
CA LEU A 481 -21.97 -26.58 26.09
C LEU A 481 -22.86 -27.35 27.05
N ARG A 482 -22.99 -28.66 26.84
CA ARG A 482 -23.65 -29.56 27.81
C ARG A 482 -22.60 -30.41 28.52
N ILE A 483 -22.59 -30.33 29.84
CA ILE A 483 -21.77 -31.19 30.72
C ILE A 483 -22.72 -32.24 31.33
N THR A 484 -22.42 -33.50 31.06
CA THR A 484 -23.17 -34.68 31.61
C THR A 484 -22.29 -35.42 32.61
N ARG A 485 -22.93 -36.24 33.43
CA ARG A 485 -22.23 -37.21 34.30
C ARG A 485 -21.54 -38.28 33.51
#